data_2f7aa6a3fc390d8aaa845d5dbf6ce391
#
_entry.id   2f7aa6a3fc390d8aaa845d5dbf6ce391
#
_cell.length_a   1.000
_cell.length_b   1.000
_cell.length_c   1.000
_cell.angle_alpha   90.00
_cell.angle_beta   90.00
_cell.angle_gamma   90.00
#
_symmetry.space_group_name_H-M   'P 1'
#
loop_
_entity.id
_entity.type
_entity.pdbx_description
1 polymer ?
#
loop_
_entity_poly.entity_id
_entity_poly.type
_entity_poly.pdbx_seq_one_letter_code
_entity_poly.pdbx_strand_id
1 'polypeptide(L)'
;MPHRTALLWALAAGTLLAGCAESTTETLPPAVPPVERPAPGPLIAYLEQVDARSMARIDEDRTRACVADAGFLYWPDDPHNEISQDTLPFARAWGYGGLSISVPTAAEHNAAFAATLSPQDRARYEAALDGCATAPVEEPAQYVEEPAQDWGSDPQFADLHADYEEWIFAAIDDPRVHAGDAAWSACMSEAGHDVASPDEAELQASAATHGGNVLVIEDPEVQEAEIALAVADLTCRDSTGYTESTRAAWHTLQQEFVDAHRDQLEALVAAHGL
;
A
#
# COMPACT_ATOMS: atom_id res chain seq x y z
N MET A 1 -1.69 59.53 72.78
CA MET A 1 -2.19 59.96 71.47
C MET A 1 -1.76 58.91 70.46
N PRO A 2 -2.68 58.13 69.96
CA PRO A 2 -2.30 57.04 69.06
C PRO A 2 -2.57 57.37 67.61
N HIS A 3 -1.59 57.13 66.77
CA HIS A 3 -1.70 57.24 65.28
C HIS A 3 -2.30 55.95 64.68
N ARG A 4 -3.43 56.10 63.98
CA ARG A 4 -4.09 55.04 63.22
C ARG A 4 -3.43 54.97 61.84
N THR A 5 -2.81 53.81 61.56
CA THR A 5 -2.33 53.47 60.23
C THR A 5 -3.40 52.65 59.49
N ALA A 6 -3.88 53.21 58.37
CA ALA A 6 -4.85 52.51 57.51
C ALA A 6 -4.10 51.56 56.55
N LEU A 7 -4.45 50.28 56.55
CA LEU A 7 -4.02 49.33 55.57
C LEU A 7 -4.93 49.39 54.33
N LEU A 8 -4.37 49.71 53.21
CA LEU A 8 -5.01 49.60 51.87
C LEU A 8 -4.79 48.18 51.33
N TRP A 9 -5.89 47.48 51.13
CA TRP A 9 -5.90 46.18 50.40
C TRP A 9 -5.97 46.48 48.91
N ALA A 10 -4.94 46.08 48.15
CA ALA A 10 -4.96 46.10 46.69
C ALA A 10 -5.51 44.75 46.22
N LEU A 11 -6.67 44.75 45.58
CA LEU A 11 -7.25 43.63 44.85
C LEU A 11 -6.52 43.52 43.52
N ALA A 12 -5.69 42.47 43.38
CA ALA A 12 -5.14 42.06 42.11
C ALA A 12 -6.18 41.24 41.31
N ALA A 13 -6.76 41.84 40.27
CA ALA A 13 -7.59 41.14 39.30
C ALA A 13 -6.70 40.27 38.39
N GLY A 14 -6.70 38.98 38.60
CA GLY A 14 -6.05 38.01 37.74
C GLY A 14 -6.87 37.84 36.48
N THR A 15 -6.40 38.32 35.36
CA THR A 15 -6.91 38.00 33.99
C THR A 15 -6.50 36.58 33.65
N LEU A 16 -7.47 35.65 33.67
CA LEU A 16 -7.35 34.32 33.09
C LEU A 16 -7.32 34.49 31.56
N LEU A 17 -6.14 34.40 30.97
CA LEU A 17 -5.96 34.17 29.55
C LEU A 17 -6.41 32.73 29.25
N ALA A 18 -7.64 32.57 28.75
CA ALA A 18 -8.08 31.36 28.10
C ALA A 18 -7.28 31.23 26.80
N GLY A 19 -6.19 30.45 26.85
CA GLY A 19 -5.48 30.00 25.67
C GLY A 19 -6.44 29.10 24.87
N CYS A 20 -6.99 29.61 23.77
CA CYS A 20 -7.52 28.74 22.73
C CYS A 20 -6.33 27.92 22.21
N ALA A 21 -6.26 26.66 22.55
CA ALA A 21 -5.47 25.71 21.81
C ALA A 21 -6.11 25.65 20.41
N GLU A 22 -5.50 26.32 19.44
CA GLU A 22 -5.76 26.04 18.03
C GLU A 22 -5.38 24.59 17.83
N SER A 23 -6.41 23.72 17.79
CA SER A 23 -6.25 22.38 17.22
C SER A 23 -5.89 22.64 15.76
N THR A 24 -4.61 22.51 15.42
CA THR A 24 -4.18 22.34 14.05
C THR A 24 -4.85 21.06 13.57
N THR A 25 -5.95 21.22 12.86
CA THR A 25 -6.54 20.13 12.08
C THR A 25 -5.50 19.83 11.02
N GLU A 26 -4.71 18.81 11.25
CA GLU A 26 -3.79 18.26 10.26
C GLU A 26 -4.66 17.91 9.06
N THR A 27 -4.52 18.69 8.00
CA THR A 27 -5.28 18.46 6.77
C THR A 27 -4.66 17.21 6.18
N LEU A 28 -5.37 16.07 6.25
CA LEU A 28 -5.00 14.88 5.51
C LEU A 28 -4.75 15.28 4.05
N PRO A 29 -3.67 14.82 3.44
CA PRO A 29 -3.45 15.06 2.02
C PRO A 29 -4.63 14.54 1.21
N PRO A 30 -4.83 15.05 -0.02
CA PRO A 30 -5.94 14.64 -0.85
C PRO A 30 -5.90 13.13 -1.01
N ALA A 31 -7.05 12.47 -0.77
CA ALA A 31 -7.17 11.03 -0.89
C ALA A 31 -6.67 10.58 -2.28
N VAL A 32 -5.69 9.70 -2.30
CA VAL A 32 -5.25 9.04 -3.54
C VAL A 32 -6.41 8.17 -4.03
N PRO A 33 -6.87 8.31 -5.29
CA PRO A 33 -7.97 7.49 -5.78
C PRO A 33 -7.64 5.99 -5.67
N PRO A 34 -8.61 5.14 -5.36
CA PRO A 34 -8.39 3.69 -5.36
C PRO A 34 -8.04 3.22 -6.77
N VAL A 35 -7.06 2.32 -6.86
CA VAL A 35 -6.52 1.81 -8.12
C VAL A 35 -7.08 0.41 -8.37
N GLU A 36 -7.42 0.13 -9.62
CA GLU A 36 -7.80 -1.22 -10.02
C GLU A 36 -6.57 -2.11 -10.12
N ARG A 37 -6.62 -3.28 -9.48
CA ARG A 37 -5.54 -4.25 -9.55
C ARG A 37 -5.41 -4.80 -10.96
N PRO A 38 -4.20 -4.85 -11.55
CA PRO A 38 -3.98 -5.57 -12.79
C PRO A 38 -4.27 -7.07 -12.61
N ALA A 39 -4.69 -7.73 -13.69
CA ALA A 39 -4.88 -9.17 -13.66
C ALA A 39 -3.59 -9.89 -13.22
N PRO A 40 -3.70 -10.91 -12.34
CA PRO A 40 -2.54 -11.66 -11.89
C PRO A 40 -1.86 -12.38 -13.07
N GLY A 41 -0.56 -12.60 -12.95
CA GLY A 41 0.15 -13.44 -13.89
C GLY A 41 -0.24 -14.92 -13.76
N PRO A 42 0.13 -15.76 -14.76
CA PRO A 42 -0.36 -17.16 -14.83
C PRO A 42 -0.09 -18.00 -13.58
N LEU A 43 1.10 -17.90 -12.98
CA LEU A 43 1.44 -18.62 -11.76
C LEU A 43 0.70 -18.07 -10.55
N ILE A 44 0.66 -16.74 -10.41
CA ILE A 44 -0.02 -16.07 -9.31
C ILE A 44 -1.50 -16.44 -9.29
N ALA A 45 -2.15 -16.60 -10.45
CA ALA A 45 -3.53 -17.04 -10.56
C ALA A 45 -3.78 -18.45 -10.00
N TYR A 46 -2.77 -19.35 -9.97
CA TYR A 46 -2.86 -20.62 -9.24
C TYR A 46 -2.68 -20.42 -7.73
N LEU A 47 -1.66 -19.65 -7.33
CA LEU A 47 -1.32 -19.45 -5.92
C LEU A 47 -2.41 -18.68 -5.17
N GLU A 48 -3.07 -17.74 -5.81
CA GLU A 48 -4.21 -17.03 -5.22
C GLU A 48 -5.38 -17.94 -4.84
N GLN A 49 -5.53 -19.09 -5.50
CA GLN A 49 -6.61 -20.03 -5.19
C GLN A 49 -6.35 -20.86 -3.93
N VAL A 50 -5.13 -20.87 -3.42
CA VAL A 50 -4.72 -21.65 -2.24
C VAL A 50 -4.28 -20.78 -1.07
N ASP A 51 -4.35 -19.45 -1.21
CA ASP A 51 -3.97 -18.50 -0.18
C ASP A 51 -5.19 -17.76 0.37
N ALA A 52 -5.52 -17.98 1.63
CA ALA A 52 -6.65 -17.34 2.30
C ALA A 52 -6.57 -15.78 2.30
N ARG A 53 -5.36 -15.21 2.33
CA ARG A 53 -5.16 -13.75 2.24
C ARG A 53 -5.53 -13.22 0.86
N SER A 54 -5.21 -14.01 -0.17
CA SER A 54 -5.62 -13.68 -1.54
C SER A 54 -7.13 -13.69 -1.70
N MET A 55 -7.85 -14.61 -1.04
CA MET A 55 -9.31 -14.63 -1.05
C MET A 55 -9.90 -13.38 -0.38
N ALA A 56 -9.38 -12.97 0.78
CA ALA A 56 -9.81 -11.73 1.43
C ALA A 56 -9.61 -10.50 0.51
N ARG A 57 -8.48 -10.46 -0.18
CA ARG A 57 -8.14 -9.41 -1.16
C ARG A 57 -9.07 -9.42 -2.37
N ILE A 58 -9.44 -10.60 -2.89
CA ILE A 58 -10.41 -10.75 -3.99
C ILE A 58 -11.79 -10.25 -3.55
N ASP A 59 -12.19 -10.53 -2.32
CA ASP A 59 -13.47 -10.05 -1.77
C ASP A 59 -13.48 -8.52 -1.59
N GLU A 60 -12.39 -7.92 -1.18
CA GLU A 60 -12.21 -6.48 -1.11
C GLU A 60 -12.27 -5.83 -2.51
N ASP A 61 -11.62 -6.41 -3.51
CA ASP A 61 -11.70 -5.93 -4.90
C ASP A 61 -13.13 -6.04 -5.45
N ARG A 62 -13.87 -7.10 -5.10
CA ARG A 62 -15.29 -7.27 -5.45
C ARG A 62 -16.16 -6.21 -4.78
N THR A 63 -15.91 -5.94 -3.49
CA THR A 63 -16.58 -4.86 -2.75
C THR A 63 -16.31 -3.51 -3.42
N ARG A 64 -15.07 -3.23 -3.77
CA ARG A 64 -14.68 -2.01 -4.49
C ARG A 64 -15.42 -1.85 -5.81
N ALA A 65 -15.47 -2.90 -6.64
CA ALA A 65 -16.17 -2.87 -7.91
C ALA A 65 -17.69 -2.62 -7.73
N CYS A 66 -18.31 -3.29 -6.77
CA CYS A 66 -19.73 -3.12 -6.45
C CYS A 66 -20.06 -1.70 -5.95
N VAL A 67 -19.23 -1.14 -5.07
CA VAL A 67 -19.39 0.24 -4.57
C VAL A 67 -19.18 1.26 -5.68
N ALA A 68 -18.23 1.00 -6.61
CA ALA A 68 -18.02 1.82 -7.79
C ALA A 68 -19.24 1.82 -8.73
N ASP A 69 -19.91 0.69 -8.92
CA ASP A 69 -21.17 0.57 -9.68
C ASP A 69 -22.31 1.40 -9.03
N ALA A 70 -22.29 1.57 -7.72
CA ALA A 70 -23.19 2.48 -7.00
C ALA A 70 -22.81 3.96 -7.12
N GLY A 71 -21.69 4.27 -7.76
CA GLY A 71 -21.21 5.63 -8.04
C GLY A 71 -20.34 6.24 -6.94
N PHE A 72 -19.70 5.42 -6.10
CA PHE A 72 -18.85 5.87 -5.01
C PHE A 72 -17.43 5.31 -5.11
N LEU A 73 -16.49 5.97 -4.42
CA LEU A 73 -15.15 5.45 -4.22
C LEU A 73 -15.12 4.55 -2.98
N TYR A 74 -14.27 3.53 -3.04
CA TYR A 74 -13.97 2.64 -1.92
C TYR A 74 -12.50 2.22 -1.98
N TRP A 75 -11.81 2.32 -0.86
CA TRP A 75 -10.43 1.86 -0.68
C TRP A 75 -10.47 0.49 -0.01
N PRO A 76 -10.05 -0.56 -0.73
CA PRO A 76 -9.96 -1.91 -0.20
C PRO A 76 -9.02 -1.97 1.02
N ASP A 77 -9.37 -2.79 2.02
CA ASP A 77 -8.47 -3.11 3.10
C ASP A 77 -7.48 -4.19 2.62
N ASP A 78 -6.45 -3.74 1.92
CA ASP A 78 -5.35 -4.58 1.47
C ASP A 78 -4.12 -4.29 2.34
N PRO A 79 -3.75 -5.21 3.26
CA PRO A 79 -2.61 -5.01 4.14
C PRO A 79 -1.27 -4.87 3.39
N HIS A 80 -1.25 -5.23 2.12
CA HIS A 80 -0.10 -5.08 1.23
C HIS A 80 -0.28 -3.99 0.18
N ASN A 81 -1.20 -3.07 0.34
CA ASN A 81 -1.63 -1.99 -0.57
C ASN A 81 -0.57 -1.46 -1.57
N GLU A 82 0.23 -2.37 -2.11
CA GLU A 82 1.37 -2.12 -2.98
C GLU A 82 0.92 -1.42 -4.27
N ILE A 83 -0.32 -1.72 -4.72
CA ILE A 83 -0.82 -1.18 -6.00
C ILE A 83 -1.06 0.32 -5.95
N SER A 84 -1.49 0.86 -4.80
CA SER A 84 -1.68 2.31 -4.66
C SER A 84 -0.35 3.04 -4.57
N GLN A 85 0.72 2.36 -4.11
CA GLN A 85 2.05 2.93 -3.98
C GLN A 85 2.71 3.18 -5.34
N ASP A 86 2.41 2.35 -6.34
CA ASP A 86 2.91 2.48 -7.71
C ASP A 86 2.13 3.51 -8.55
N THR A 87 1.61 4.56 -7.93
CA THR A 87 0.88 5.61 -8.65
C THR A 87 1.49 6.99 -8.45
N LEU A 88 1.48 7.80 -9.51
CA LEU A 88 1.94 9.19 -9.41
C LEU A 88 1.20 10.02 -8.34
N PRO A 89 -0.13 9.89 -8.13
CA PRO A 89 -0.80 10.54 -7.02
C PRO A 89 -0.24 10.15 -5.65
N PHE A 90 0.03 8.86 -5.44
CA PHE A 90 0.65 8.37 -4.20
C PHE A 90 2.07 8.92 -4.03
N ALA A 91 2.92 8.76 -5.05
CA ALA A 91 4.28 9.24 -5.01
C ALA A 91 4.39 10.75 -4.70
N ARG A 92 3.50 11.56 -5.26
CA ARG A 92 3.43 13.00 -4.97
C ARG A 92 3.04 13.33 -3.54
N ALA A 93 2.28 12.47 -2.89
CA ALA A 93 1.83 12.66 -1.52
C ALA A 93 2.83 12.06 -0.50
N TRP A 94 3.43 10.92 -0.81
CA TRP A 94 4.09 10.05 0.15
C TRP A 94 5.45 9.50 -0.27
N GLY A 95 5.96 9.84 -1.46
CA GLY A 95 7.17 9.21 -2.01
C GLY A 95 6.94 7.74 -2.28
N TYR A 96 7.86 6.89 -1.84
CA TYR A 96 7.69 5.43 -1.83
C TYR A 96 6.89 4.93 -0.62
N GLY A 97 6.50 5.81 0.28
CA GLY A 97 5.74 5.48 1.50
C GLY A 97 6.59 4.90 2.63
N GLY A 98 7.89 4.74 2.43
CA GLY A 98 8.79 4.11 3.41
C GLY A 98 9.06 4.95 4.66
N LEU A 99 8.95 6.28 4.56
CA LEU A 99 9.14 7.22 5.67
C LEU A 99 7.86 7.56 6.42
N SER A 100 6.73 7.38 5.78
CA SER A 100 5.51 7.95 6.31
C SER A 100 4.79 6.96 7.22
N ILE A 101 4.95 7.16 8.54
CA ILE A 101 4.04 6.58 9.54
C ILE A 101 2.61 7.13 9.40
N SER A 102 2.38 8.05 8.46
CA SER A 102 1.14 8.78 8.26
C SER A 102 0.44 8.43 6.96
N VAL A 103 0.84 7.36 6.26
CA VAL A 103 0.03 6.87 5.11
C VAL A 103 -1.31 6.43 5.65
N PRO A 104 -2.42 7.06 5.25
CA PRO A 104 -3.73 6.71 5.76
C PRO A 104 -4.08 5.26 5.42
N THR A 105 -4.67 4.56 6.37
CA THR A 105 -5.25 3.24 6.15
C THR A 105 -6.46 3.32 5.20
N ALA A 106 -6.85 2.19 4.64
CA ALA A 106 -8.08 2.09 3.84
C ALA A 106 -9.31 2.60 4.61
N ALA A 107 -9.43 2.27 5.89
CA ALA A 107 -10.51 2.73 6.76
C ALA A 107 -10.51 4.27 6.91
N GLU A 108 -9.33 4.89 7.08
CA GLU A 108 -9.21 6.35 7.17
C GLU A 108 -9.55 7.03 5.85
N HIS A 109 -9.13 6.47 4.70
CA HIS A 109 -9.53 6.96 3.38
C HIS A 109 -11.04 6.87 3.18
N ASN A 110 -11.66 5.74 3.49
CA ASN A 110 -13.10 5.53 3.39
C ASN A 110 -13.87 6.51 4.30
N ALA A 111 -13.41 6.71 5.53
CA ALA A 111 -14.02 7.66 6.47
C ALA A 111 -13.88 9.11 5.98
N ALA A 112 -12.71 9.51 5.49
CA ALA A 112 -12.46 10.83 4.93
C ALA A 112 -13.35 11.09 3.71
N PHE A 113 -13.46 10.14 2.80
CA PHE A 113 -14.36 10.23 1.65
C PHE A 113 -15.81 10.38 2.08
N ALA A 114 -16.31 9.54 3.00
CA ALA A 114 -17.67 9.63 3.54
C ALA A 114 -17.96 11.00 4.17
N ALA A 115 -16.96 11.63 4.79
CA ALA A 115 -17.08 12.96 5.39
C ALA A 115 -17.30 14.07 4.34
N THR A 116 -16.87 13.88 3.09
CA THR A 116 -17.07 14.84 2.00
C THR A 116 -18.47 14.79 1.39
N LEU A 117 -19.21 13.70 1.63
CA LEU A 117 -20.52 13.47 1.02
C LEU A 117 -21.63 14.29 1.69
N SER A 118 -22.65 14.65 0.90
CA SER A 118 -23.89 15.20 1.45
C SER A 118 -24.55 14.17 2.39
N PRO A 119 -25.40 14.56 3.35
CA PRO A 119 -26.11 13.59 4.21
C PRO A 119 -26.89 12.52 3.44
N GLN A 120 -27.48 12.90 2.29
CA GLN A 120 -28.20 11.99 1.43
C GLN A 120 -27.28 11.00 0.72
N ASP A 121 -26.14 11.49 0.17
CA ASP A 121 -25.19 10.63 -0.52
C ASP A 121 -24.43 9.73 0.46
N ARG A 122 -24.17 10.22 1.68
CA ARG A 122 -23.60 9.38 2.73
C ARG A 122 -24.51 8.20 3.08
N ALA A 123 -25.81 8.43 3.24
CA ALA A 123 -26.75 7.34 3.48
C ALA A 123 -26.79 6.33 2.32
N ARG A 124 -26.64 6.81 1.06
CA ARG A 124 -26.54 5.93 -0.11
C ARG A 124 -25.22 5.16 -0.14
N TYR A 125 -24.12 5.80 0.25
CA TYR A 125 -22.81 5.17 0.38
C TYR A 125 -22.81 4.07 1.43
N GLU A 126 -23.34 4.34 2.62
CA GLU A 126 -23.47 3.35 3.70
C GLU A 126 -24.34 2.16 3.26
N ALA A 127 -25.46 2.42 2.57
CA ALA A 127 -26.30 1.35 2.01
C ALA A 127 -25.59 0.55 0.90
N ALA A 128 -24.71 1.20 0.12
CA ALA A 128 -23.90 0.49 -0.88
C ALA A 128 -22.84 -0.39 -0.18
N LEU A 129 -22.18 0.10 0.86
CA LEU A 129 -21.23 -0.71 1.64
C LEU A 129 -21.92 -1.94 2.23
N ASP A 130 -23.07 -1.77 2.88
CA ASP A 130 -23.84 -2.89 3.45
C ASP A 130 -24.30 -3.90 2.39
N GLY A 131 -24.66 -3.42 1.19
CA GLY A 131 -25.13 -4.27 0.10
C GLY A 131 -24.01 -4.95 -0.70
N CYS A 132 -22.83 -4.36 -0.71
CA CYS A 132 -21.66 -4.84 -1.46
C CYS A 132 -20.72 -5.67 -0.59
N ALA A 133 -20.72 -5.46 0.74
CA ALA A 133 -19.98 -6.34 1.61
C ALA A 133 -20.43 -7.78 1.34
N THR A 134 -19.54 -8.61 0.84
CA THR A 134 -19.77 -10.05 0.86
C THR A 134 -20.11 -10.41 2.30
N ALA A 135 -21.16 -11.23 2.49
CA ALA A 135 -21.57 -11.62 3.85
C ALA A 135 -20.28 -11.98 4.61
N PRO A 136 -20.08 -11.43 5.83
CA PRO A 136 -18.86 -11.71 6.56
C PRO A 136 -18.68 -13.21 6.52
N VAL A 137 -17.57 -13.69 5.99
CA VAL A 137 -17.11 -15.03 6.29
C VAL A 137 -17.23 -15.06 7.81
N GLU A 138 -18.14 -15.89 8.35
CA GLU A 138 -18.35 -15.97 9.80
C GLU A 138 -16.96 -15.94 10.38
N GLU A 139 -16.66 -14.89 11.18
CA GLU A 139 -15.33 -14.80 11.79
C GLU A 139 -15.06 -16.20 12.34
N PRO A 140 -14.03 -16.91 11.85
CA PRO A 140 -13.73 -18.20 12.40
C PRO A 140 -13.55 -17.93 13.88
N ALA A 141 -14.46 -18.52 14.68
CA ALA A 141 -14.57 -18.30 16.10
C ALA A 141 -13.16 -18.42 16.69
N GLN A 142 -12.63 -17.31 17.15
CA GLN A 142 -11.25 -17.09 17.54
C GLN A 142 -10.28 -17.17 16.33
N TYR A 143 -9.64 -16.08 16.07
CA TYR A 143 -8.37 -16.03 15.36
C TYR A 143 -7.37 -16.85 16.21
N VAL A 144 -7.52 -18.17 16.14
CA VAL A 144 -6.40 -19.04 16.37
C VAL A 144 -5.53 -18.72 15.18
N GLU A 145 -4.34 -18.17 15.41
CA GLU A 145 -3.24 -18.20 14.47
C GLU A 145 -2.96 -19.69 14.15
N GLU A 146 -3.90 -20.33 13.48
CA GLU A 146 -3.50 -21.45 12.65
C GLU A 146 -2.65 -20.78 11.57
N PRO A 147 -1.35 -21.08 11.53
CA PRO A 147 -0.52 -20.59 10.44
C PRO A 147 -1.31 -20.92 9.18
N ALA A 148 -1.64 -19.89 8.39
CA ALA A 148 -2.23 -20.08 7.07
C ALA A 148 -1.50 -21.28 6.49
N GLN A 149 -2.24 -22.37 6.14
CA GLN A 149 -1.57 -23.61 5.76
C GLN A 149 -0.71 -23.24 4.58
N ASP A 150 0.53 -22.91 4.90
CA ASP A 150 1.54 -22.64 3.90
C ASP A 150 1.70 -23.95 3.13
N TRP A 151 1.20 -23.96 1.89
CA TRP A 151 1.29 -25.13 1.04
C TRP A 151 2.73 -25.65 0.93
N GLY A 152 3.72 -24.76 1.14
CA GLY A 152 5.12 -25.09 1.25
C GLY A 152 5.47 -25.99 2.45
N SER A 153 4.63 -26.02 3.47
CA SER A 153 4.79 -26.92 4.62
C SER A 153 4.15 -28.30 4.40
N ASP A 154 3.36 -28.51 3.34
CA ASP A 154 2.79 -29.80 3.00
C ASP A 154 3.84 -30.68 2.31
N PRO A 155 4.21 -31.83 2.91
CA PRO A 155 5.20 -32.75 2.32
C PRO A 155 4.84 -33.26 0.91
N GLN A 156 3.54 -33.22 0.54
CA GLN A 156 3.09 -33.62 -0.79
C GLN A 156 3.58 -32.66 -1.86
N PHE A 157 3.74 -31.37 -1.53
CA PHE A 157 4.13 -30.29 -2.45
C PHE A 157 5.54 -29.75 -2.19
N ALA A 158 6.33 -30.43 -1.35
CA ALA A 158 7.68 -29.98 -0.99
C ALA A 158 8.60 -29.75 -2.21
N ASP A 159 8.52 -30.66 -3.20
CA ASP A 159 9.31 -30.52 -4.44
C ASP A 159 8.85 -29.33 -5.27
N LEU A 160 7.53 -29.13 -5.43
CA LEU A 160 6.98 -27.97 -6.12
C LEU A 160 7.37 -26.65 -5.43
N HIS A 161 7.36 -26.64 -4.09
CA HIS A 161 7.77 -25.47 -3.32
C HIS A 161 9.26 -25.16 -3.52
N ALA A 162 10.11 -26.17 -3.49
CA ALA A 162 11.55 -26.00 -3.74
C ALA A 162 11.82 -25.47 -5.16
N ASP A 163 11.12 -26.01 -6.16
CA ASP A 163 11.22 -25.56 -7.55
C ASP A 163 10.70 -24.10 -7.71
N TYR A 164 9.64 -23.73 -6.95
CA TYR A 164 9.15 -22.36 -6.91
C TYR A 164 10.15 -21.38 -6.29
N GLU A 165 10.78 -21.76 -5.16
CA GLU A 165 11.81 -20.93 -4.52
C GLU A 165 13.02 -20.74 -5.44
N GLU A 166 13.51 -21.79 -6.10
CA GLU A 166 14.61 -21.68 -7.07
C GLU A 166 14.21 -20.80 -8.25
N TRP A 167 12.99 -20.99 -8.77
CA TRP A 167 12.46 -20.22 -9.88
C TRP A 167 12.36 -18.73 -9.55
N ILE A 168 11.85 -18.33 -8.37
CA ILE A 168 11.65 -16.91 -8.03
C ILE A 168 12.98 -16.16 -7.98
N PHE A 169 14.04 -16.79 -7.41
CA PHE A 169 15.37 -16.19 -7.38
C PHE A 169 15.97 -16.08 -8.79
N ALA A 170 15.80 -17.09 -9.63
CA ALA A 170 16.26 -17.04 -11.02
C ALA A 170 15.49 -16.03 -11.85
N ALA A 171 14.19 -15.87 -11.62
CA ALA A 171 13.32 -14.93 -12.33
C ALA A 171 13.63 -13.47 -12.03
N ILE A 172 13.99 -13.15 -10.76
CA ILE A 172 14.41 -11.81 -10.35
C ILE A 172 15.65 -11.37 -11.16
N ASP A 173 16.60 -12.28 -11.38
CA ASP A 173 17.85 -11.98 -12.12
C ASP A 173 17.73 -12.20 -13.65
N ASP A 174 16.54 -12.54 -14.17
CA ASP A 174 16.37 -12.81 -15.59
C ASP A 174 16.56 -11.53 -16.44
N PRO A 175 17.42 -11.56 -17.48
CA PRO A 175 17.65 -10.39 -18.34
C PRO A 175 16.40 -9.81 -19.00
N ARG A 176 15.32 -10.60 -19.15
CA ARG A 176 14.04 -10.11 -19.69
C ARG A 176 13.36 -9.13 -18.74
N VAL A 177 13.49 -9.34 -17.42
CA VAL A 177 12.95 -8.44 -16.38
C VAL A 177 13.69 -7.10 -16.40
N HIS A 178 15.00 -7.14 -16.61
CA HIS A 178 15.90 -5.98 -16.62
C HIS A 178 16.04 -5.30 -18.01
N ALA A 179 15.30 -5.76 -19.02
CA ALA A 179 15.46 -5.25 -20.37
C ALA A 179 15.16 -3.74 -20.50
N GLY A 180 14.36 -3.18 -19.61
CA GLY A 180 13.99 -1.76 -19.55
C GLY A 180 14.96 -0.86 -18.79
N ASP A 181 15.86 -1.41 -17.96
CA ASP A 181 16.68 -0.66 -16.99
C ASP A 181 17.50 0.45 -17.64
N ALA A 182 18.12 0.18 -18.77
CA ALA A 182 18.96 1.18 -19.44
C ALA A 182 18.16 2.40 -19.95
N ALA A 183 16.95 2.20 -20.47
CA ALA A 183 16.10 3.28 -20.95
C ALA A 183 15.52 4.08 -19.76
N TRP A 184 15.11 3.38 -18.72
CA TRP A 184 14.63 3.97 -17.48
C TRP A 184 15.74 4.79 -16.79
N SER A 185 16.94 4.24 -16.63
CA SER A 185 18.09 4.91 -15.99
C SER A 185 18.53 6.16 -16.76
N ALA A 186 18.45 6.13 -18.11
CA ALA A 186 18.71 7.32 -18.91
C ALA A 186 17.69 8.44 -18.63
N CYS A 187 16.41 8.10 -18.52
CA CYS A 187 15.35 9.04 -18.14
C CYS A 187 15.59 9.60 -16.72
N MET A 188 15.96 8.75 -15.75
CA MET A 188 16.27 9.16 -14.39
C MET A 188 17.47 10.12 -14.35
N SER A 189 18.49 9.87 -15.13
CA SER A 189 19.66 10.76 -15.25
C SER A 189 19.26 12.13 -15.82
N GLU A 190 18.34 12.18 -16.81
CA GLU A 190 17.80 13.46 -17.31
C GLU A 190 16.96 14.18 -16.27
N ALA A 191 16.31 13.45 -15.35
CA ALA A 191 15.59 14.01 -14.21
C ALA A 191 16.49 14.41 -13.04
N GLY A 192 17.80 14.12 -13.11
CA GLY A 192 18.81 14.51 -12.10
C GLY A 192 19.11 13.43 -11.06
N HIS A 193 18.69 12.18 -11.30
CA HIS A 193 18.92 11.04 -10.41
C HIS A 193 19.89 10.04 -11.07
N ASP A 194 20.95 9.67 -10.36
CA ASP A 194 21.97 8.71 -10.84
C ASP A 194 21.71 7.34 -10.19
N VAL A 195 20.81 6.59 -10.80
CA VAL A 195 20.37 5.26 -10.37
C VAL A 195 20.28 4.32 -11.56
N ALA A 196 20.63 3.05 -11.37
CA ALA A 196 20.73 2.08 -12.45
C ALA A 196 19.43 1.25 -12.66
N SER A 197 18.63 1.09 -11.60
CA SER A 197 17.37 0.34 -11.63
C SER A 197 16.34 0.93 -10.67
N PRO A 198 15.04 0.66 -10.83
CA PRO A 198 14.01 1.04 -9.88
C PRO A 198 14.29 0.54 -8.46
N ASP A 199 14.77 -0.69 -8.31
CA ASP A 199 15.12 -1.27 -7.00
C ASP A 199 16.24 -0.46 -6.32
N GLU A 200 17.23 0.03 -7.08
CA GLU A 200 18.27 0.89 -6.54
C GLU A 200 17.71 2.25 -6.08
N ALA A 201 16.73 2.81 -6.81
CA ALA A 201 16.07 4.04 -6.41
C ALA A 201 15.31 3.88 -5.08
N GLU A 202 14.57 2.79 -4.93
CA GLU A 202 13.85 2.45 -3.69
C GLU A 202 14.83 2.19 -2.52
N LEU A 203 15.92 1.47 -2.77
CA LEU A 203 16.97 1.24 -1.78
C LEU A 203 17.66 2.56 -1.37
N GLN A 204 17.89 3.48 -2.31
CA GLN A 204 18.47 4.78 -1.99
C GLN A 204 17.53 5.61 -1.11
N ALA A 205 16.24 5.64 -1.42
CA ALA A 205 15.21 6.27 -0.59
C ALA A 205 15.20 5.65 0.81
N SER A 206 15.10 4.33 0.89
CA SER A 206 15.11 3.59 2.15
C SER A 206 16.38 3.83 2.99
N ALA A 207 17.56 3.87 2.38
CA ALA A 207 18.82 4.12 3.07
C ALA A 207 18.90 5.53 3.65
N ALA A 208 18.36 6.54 2.96
CA ALA A 208 18.32 7.92 3.45
C ALA A 208 17.45 8.04 4.71
N THR A 209 16.44 7.17 4.84
CA THR A 209 15.45 7.19 5.91
C THR A 209 15.85 6.35 7.14
N HIS A 210 16.58 5.27 6.93
CA HIS A 210 16.89 4.30 7.97
C HIS A 210 18.27 4.46 8.59
N GLY A 211 19.05 5.48 8.28
CA GLY A 211 20.38 5.84 8.85
C GLY A 211 20.92 4.98 10.02
N GLY A 212 20.63 3.68 10.05
CA GLY A 212 21.11 2.68 11.00
C GLY A 212 20.37 2.58 12.33
N ASN A 213 19.37 3.40 12.61
CA ASN A 213 18.52 3.32 13.82
C ASN A 213 17.06 3.54 13.44
N VAL A 214 16.18 2.65 13.93
CA VAL A 214 14.73 2.64 13.75
C VAL A 214 14.05 3.81 14.50
N LEU A 215 14.51 5.02 14.23
CA LEU A 215 13.78 6.23 14.63
C LEU A 215 13.37 6.91 13.33
N VAL A 216 12.08 6.87 13.07
CA VAL A 216 11.42 7.67 12.04
C VAL A 216 11.91 9.11 12.21
N ILE A 217 12.78 9.54 11.32
CA ILE A 217 13.22 10.93 11.27
C ILE A 217 12.19 11.64 10.39
N GLU A 218 11.29 12.39 11.01
CA GLU A 218 10.48 13.37 10.30
C GLU A 218 11.38 14.54 9.89
N ASP A 219 12.22 14.30 8.89
CA ASP A 219 13.02 15.34 8.28
C ASP A 219 12.34 15.76 6.97
N PRO A 220 11.77 16.97 6.91
CA PRO A 220 11.06 17.44 5.72
C PRO A 220 11.93 17.46 4.46
N GLU A 221 13.27 17.70 4.59
CA GLU A 221 14.17 17.72 3.43
C GLU A 221 14.38 16.31 2.88
N VAL A 222 14.45 15.29 3.75
CA VAL A 222 14.54 13.88 3.35
C VAL A 222 13.25 13.42 2.69
N GLN A 223 12.12 13.82 3.25
CA GLN A 223 10.79 13.51 2.66
C GLN A 223 10.60 14.16 1.28
N GLU A 224 10.97 15.43 1.12
CA GLU A 224 10.90 16.10 -0.18
C GLU A 224 11.80 15.41 -1.22
N ALA A 225 12.99 14.96 -0.82
CA ALA A 225 13.91 14.24 -1.70
C ALA A 225 13.36 12.87 -2.10
N GLU A 226 12.75 12.12 -1.17
CA GLU A 226 12.09 10.84 -1.45
C GLU A 226 10.91 11.02 -2.42
N ILE A 227 10.06 12.02 -2.19
CA ILE A 227 8.95 12.35 -3.08
C ILE A 227 9.46 12.69 -4.48
N ALA A 228 10.51 13.51 -4.58
CA ALA A 228 11.08 13.89 -5.88
C ALA A 228 11.61 12.66 -6.64
N LEU A 229 12.31 11.76 -5.95
CA LEU A 229 12.85 10.53 -6.52
C LEU A 229 11.72 9.58 -6.98
N ALA A 230 10.72 9.33 -6.15
CA ALA A 230 9.60 8.46 -6.47
C ALA A 230 8.76 8.99 -7.64
N VAL A 231 8.53 10.31 -7.69
CA VAL A 231 7.82 10.95 -8.81
C VAL A 231 8.62 10.84 -10.12
N ALA A 232 9.94 11.01 -10.07
CA ALA A 232 10.81 10.83 -11.23
C ALA A 232 10.79 9.37 -11.70
N ASP A 233 10.95 8.42 -10.77
CA ASP A 233 10.90 6.99 -11.05
C ASP A 233 9.60 6.60 -11.78
N LEU A 234 8.44 6.85 -11.22
CA LEU A 234 7.16 6.49 -11.84
C LEU A 234 6.92 7.21 -13.16
N THR A 235 7.39 8.45 -13.30
CA THR A 235 7.31 9.17 -14.57
C THR A 235 8.19 8.51 -15.63
N CYS A 236 9.39 8.06 -15.24
CA CYS A 236 10.29 7.35 -16.13
C CYS A 236 9.80 5.94 -16.46
N ARG A 237 9.22 5.22 -15.50
CA ARG A 237 8.58 3.91 -15.77
C ARG A 237 7.45 4.04 -16.80
N ASP A 238 6.62 5.07 -16.71
CA ASP A 238 5.53 5.33 -17.66
C ASP A 238 6.06 5.72 -19.03
N SER A 239 6.95 6.72 -19.10
CA SER A 239 7.45 7.27 -20.37
C SER A 239 8.31 6.30 -21.18
N THR A 240 8.99 5.34 -20.55
CA THR A 240 9.82 4.32 -21.18
C THR A 240 9.07 3.00 -21.43
N GLY A 241 7.84 2.85 -20.93
CA GLY A 241 7.08 1.60 -20.97
C GLY A 241 7.68 0.51 -20.08
N TYR A 242 8.47 0.89 -19.07
CA TYR A 242 9.17 -0.03 -18.17
C TYR A 242 8.20 -1.00 -17.49
N THR A 243 7.16 -0.46 -16.83
CA THR A 243 6.18 -1.25 -16.10
C THR A 243 5.51 -2.32 -16.97
N GLU A 244 5.13 -1.98 -18.20
CA GLU A 244 4.48 -2.92 -19.11
C GLU A 244 5.44 -4.00 -19.60
N SER A 245 6.69 -3.61 -19.97
CA SER A 245 7.70 -4.56 -20.44
C SER A 245 8.11 -5.55 -19.35
N THR A 246 8.32 -5.07 -18.12
CA THR A 246 8.66 -5.90 -16.96
C THR A 246 7.52 -6.86 -16.61
N ARG A 247 6.27 -6.38 -16.60
CA ARG A 247 5.10 -7.23 -16.39
C ARG A 247 4.99 -8.33 -17.44
N ALA A 248 5.20 -7.99 -18.72
CA ALA A 248 5.16 -8.98 -19.80
C ALA A 248 6.27 -10.05 -19.65
N ALA A 249 7.46 -9.65 -19.21
CA ALA A 249 8.55 -10.57 -18.88
C ALA A 249 8.16 -11.51 -17.74
N TRP A 250 7.65 -10.97 -16.64
CA TRP A 250 7.17 -11.76 -15.50
C TRP A 250 6.06 -12.74 -15.91
N HIS A 251 5.07 -12.31 -16.69
CA HIS A 251 4.01 -13.21 -17.16
C HIS A 251 4.57 -14.34 -18.04
N THR A 252 5.58 -14.06 -18.83
CA THR A 252 6.25 -15.09 -19.65
C THR A 252 6.97 -16.12 -18.78
N LEU A 253 7.75 -15.65 -17.80
CA LEU A 253 8.45 -16.51 -16.85
C LEU A 253 7.48 -17.35 -16.01
N GLN A 254 6.40 -16.76 -15.54
CA GLN A 254 5.35 -17.46 -14.82
C GLN A 254 4.68 -18.54 -15.68
N GLN A 255 4.43 -18.24 -16.97
CA GLN A 255 3.84 -19.20 -17.88
C GLN A 255 4.78 -20.39 -18.14
N GLU A 256 6.10 -20.12 -18.27
CA GLU A 256 7.11 -21.17 -18.41
C GLU A 256 7.10 -22.10 -17.19
N PHE A 257 7.00 -21.56 -15.98
CA PHE A 257 6.87 -22.34 -14.74
C PHE A 257 5.57 -23.15 -14.71
N VAL A 258 4.43 -22.54 -15.02
CA VAL A 258 3.13 -23.22 -15.08
C VAL A 258 3.15 -24.37 -16.07
N ASP A 259 3.75 -24.18 -17.25
CA ASP A 259 3.82 -25.22 -18.27
C ASP A 259 4.68 -26.40 -17.83
N ALA A 260 5.74 -26.15 -17.04
CA ALA A 260 6.59 -27.20 -16.48
C ALA A 260 5.94 -27.97 -15.31
N HIS A 261 5.10 -27.32 -14.50
CA HIS A 261 4.55 -27.86 -13.26
C HIS A 261 3.01 -27.96 -13.22
N ARG A 262 2.36 -27.93 -14.38
CA ARG A 262 0.89 -27.87 -14.51
C ARG A 262 0.16 -28.89 -13.66
N ASP A 263 0.53 -30.16 -13.78
CA ASP A 263 -0.15 -31.27 -13.05
C ASP A 263 0.00 -31.11 -11.51
N GLN A 264 1.15 -30.60 -11.06
CA GLN A 264 1.42 -30.36 -9.63
C GLN A 264 0.62 -29.14 -9.12
N LEU A 265 0.52 -28.06 -9.92
CA LEU A 265 -0.27 -26.88 -9.59
C LEU A 265 -1.78 -27.19 -9.56
N GLU A 266 -2.27 -27.99 -10.51
CA GLU A 266 -3.66 -28.46 -10.49
C GLU A 266 -3.95 -29.36 -9.28
N ALA A 267 -3.01 -30.23 -8.91
CA ALA A 267 -3.12 -31.05 -7.70
C ALA A 267 -3.09 -30.21 -6.42
N LEU A 268 -2.28 -29.15 -6.40
CA LEU A 268 -2.21 -28.19 -5.29
C LEU A 268 -3.56 -27.48 -5.10
N VAL A 269 -4.14 -26.95 -6.16
CA VAL A 269 -5.46 -26.30 -6.13
C VAL A 269 -6.54 -27.32 -5.72
N ALA A 270 -6.47 -28.58 -6.20
CA ALA A 270 -7.43 -29.61 -5.81
C ALA A 270 -7.34 -29.99 -4.33
N ALA A 271 -6.16 -29.89 -3.72
CA ALA A 271 -5.94 -30.22 -2.31
C ALA A 271 -6.23 -29.07 -1.35
N HIS A 272 -5.89 -27.85 -1.73
CA HIS A 272 -5.90 -26.65 -0.87
C HIS A 272 -6.78 -25.50 -1.41
N GLY A 273 -7.42 -25.66 -2.58
CA GLY A 273 -8.27 -24.62 -3.18
C GLY A 273 -9.46 -24.25 -2.27
N LEU A 274 -9.66 -22.95 -2.11
CA LEU A 274 -10.65 -22.34 -1.23
C LEU A 274 -11.98 -22.03 -1.96
#